data_735e953671102319411a26702973a95a
#
_entry.id   735e953671102319411a26702973a95a
#
_cell.length_a   1.000
_cell.length_b   1.000
_cell.length_c   1.000
_cell.angle_alpha   90.00
_cell.angle_beta   90.00
_cell.angle_gamma   90.00
#
_symmetry.space_group_name_H-M   'P 1'
#
loop_
_entity.id
_entity.type
_entity.pdbx_description
1 polymer ?
#
loop_
_entity_poly.entity_id
_entity_poly.type
_entity_poly.pdbx_seq_one_letter_code
_entity_poly.pdbx_strand_id
1 'polypeptide(L)'
;MKLEGKKALVTGASRGIGRAIALALAAEGADVVVNYAGSEAAAKEVAAEIEAMGRKAFVVQADISSNEAATAMVDEVVKEFGRIDILVN
;
A
#
# COMPACT_ATOMS: atom_id res chain seq x y z
N MET A 1 -1.34 -17.36 8.86
CA MET A 1 -0.82 -16.20 8.12
C MET A 1 0.23 -15.49 8.94
N LYS A 2 1.39 -15.25 8.35
CA LYS A 2 2.55 -14.71 9.07
C LYS A 2 2.45 -13.23 9.42
N LEU A 3 1.68 -12.47 8.64
CA LEU A 3 1.62 -11.02 8.78
C LEU A 3 0.25 -10.51 9.23
N GLU A 4 -0.57 -11.38 9.76
CA GLU A 4 -1.91 -10.99 10.20
C GLU A 4 -1.84 -9.83 11.20
N GLY A 5 -2.62 -8.79 10.95
CA GLY A 5 -2.64 -7.59 11.78
C GLY A 5 -1.54 -6.58 11.49
N LYS A 6 -0.60 -6.89 10.60
CA LYS A 6 0.45 -5.93 10.22
C LYS A 6 -0.07 -4.94 9.19
N LYS A 7 0.52 -3.76 9.18
CA LYS A 7 0.17 -2.69 8.25
C LYS A 7 1.38 -2.42 7.35
N ALA A 8 1.20 -2.57 6.05
CA ALA A 8 2.28 -2.40 5.08
C ALA A 8 2.00 -1.22 4.15
N LEU A 9 3.03 -0.47 3.84
CA LEU A 9 2.99 0.58 2.83
C LEU A 9 3.94 0.18 1.71
N VAL A 10 3.42 0.02 0.50
CA VAL A 10 4.22 -0.35 -0.67
C VAL A 10 4.20 0.79 -1.68
N THR A 11 5.36 1.38 -1.95
CA THR A 11 5.46 2.46 -2.92
C THR A 11 5.51 1.88 -4.34
N GLY A 12 4.94 2.61 -5.30
CA GLY A 12 4.90 2.14 -6.67
C GLY A 12 4.14 0.82 -6.83
N ALA A 13 3.06 0.64 -6.09
CA ALA A 13 2.39 -0.65 -5.97
C ALA A 13 1.32 -0.90 -7.04
N SER A 14 1.13 0.04 -7.96
CA SER A 14 0.08 -0.10 -8.97
C SER A 14 0.41 -1.11 -10.06
N ARG A 15 1.69 -1.45 -10.23
CA ARG A 15 2.12 -2.40 -11.27
C ARG A 15 3.49 -2.99 -10.95
N GLY A 16 3.90 -3.98 -11.74
CA GLY A 16 5.24 -4.56 -11.70
C GLY A 16 5.56 -5.22 -10.38
N ILE A 17 6.80 -5.03 -9.94
CA ILE A 17 7.31 -5.65 -8.71
C ILE A 17 6.53 -5.15 -7.48
N GLY A 18 6.22 -3.85 -7.44
CA GLY A 18 5.46 -3.28 -6.32
C GLY A 18 4.10 -3.92 -6.16
N ARG A 19 3.40 -4.15 -7.27
CA ARG A 19 2.12 -4.84 -7.25
C ARG A 19 2.27 -6.26 -6.71
N ALA A 20 3.25 -7.00 -7.21
CA ALA A 20 3.49 -8.38 -6.77
C ALA A 20 3.79 -8.44 -5.27
N ILE A 21 4.59 -7.50 -4.76
CA ILE A 21 4.91 -7.42 -3.34
C ILE A 21 3.66 -7.11 -2.52
N ALA A 22 2.86 -6.15 -2.96
CA ALA A 22 1.64 -5.77 -2.25
C ALA A 22 0.68 -6.97 -2.12
N LEU A 23 0.49 -7.71 -3.20
CA LEU A 23 -0.38 -8.89 -3.19
C LEU A 23 0.18 -10.00 -2.34
N ALA A 24 1.51 -10.21 -2.36
CA ALA A 24 2.15 -11.22 -1.52
C ALA A 24 2.00 -10.90 -0.03
N LEU A 25 2.17 -9.64 0.36
CA LEU A 25 1.99 -9.23 1.76
C LEU A 25 0.54 -9.41 2.21
N ALA A 26 -0.41 -9.06 1.35
CA ALA A 26 -1.83 -9.25 1.64
C ALA A 26 -2.17 -10.73 1.79
N ALA A 27 -1.59 -11.59 0.96
CA ALA A 27 -1.79 -13.04 1.05
C ALA A 27 -1.30 -13.61 2.39
N GLU A 28 -0.32 -12.95 3.02
CA GLU A 28 0.18 -13.33 4.35
C GLU A 28 -0.57 -12.65 5.50
N GLY A 29 -1.62 -11.91 5.20
CA GLY A 29 -2.49 -11.35 6.21
C GLY A 29 -2.32 -9.86 6.50
N ALA A 30 -1.42 -9.18 5.82
CA ALA A 30 -1.21 -7.75 6.05
C ALA A 30 -2.33 -6.91 5.40
N ASP A 31 -2.68 -5.81 6.07
CA ASP A 31 -3.42 -4.74 5.42
C ASP A 31 -2.39 -3.89 4.66
N VAL A 32 -2.75 -3.42 3.48
CA VAL A 32 -1.76 -2.81 2.58
C VAL A 32 -2.21 -1.46 2.07
N VAL A 33 -1.31 -0.49 2.17
CA VAL A 33 -1.47 0.80 1.50
C VAL A 33 -0.80 0.69 0.14
N VAL A 34 -1.58 0.96 -0.90
CA VAL A 34 -1.14 0.92 -2.29
C VAL A 34 -0.81 2.34 -2.73
N ASN A 35 0.46 2.67 -2.78
CA ASN A 35 0.90 3.97 -3.28
C ASN A 35 1.08 3.92 -4.79
N TYR A 36 0.65 4.98 -5.46
CA TYR A 36 0.88 5.14 -6.90
C TYR A 36 1.22 6.60 -7.22
N ALA A 37 1.87 6.80 -8.36
CA ALA A 37 2.17 8.14 -8.86
C ALA A 37 1.26 8.51 -10.02
N GLY A 38 1.11 7.64 -10.99
CA GLY A 38 0.47 7.97 -12.26
C GLY A 38 -0.88 7.33 -12.54
N SER A 39 -1.12 6.09 -12.12
CA SER A 39 -2.35 5.39 -12.52
C SER A 39 -3.21 5.01 -11.33
N GLU A 40 -4.23 5.83 -11.09
CA GLU A 40 -5.24 5.53 -10.07
C GLU A 40 -6.01 4.25 -10.38
N ALA A 41 -6.37 4.03 -11.64
CA ALA A 41 -7.12 2.86 -12.04
C ALA A 41 -6.36 1.57 -11.72
N ALA A 42 -5.06 1.52 -12.04
CA ALA A 42 -4.24 0.35 -11.74
C ALA A 42 -4.10 0.14 -10.22
N ALA A 43 -3.94 1.21 -9.45
CA ALA A 43 -3.86 1.12 -8.01
C ALA A 43 -5.16 0.60 -7.39
N LYS A 44 -6.29 1.04 -7.91
CA LYS A 44 -7.59 0.56 -7.44
C LYS A 44 -7.82 -0.91 -7.75
N GLU A 45 -7.30 -1.40 -8.88
CA GLU A 45 -7.36 -2.83 -9.18
C GLU A 45 -6.59 -3.66 -8.15
N VAL A 46 -5.39 -3.20 -7.77
CA VAL A 46 -4.60 -3.88 -6.75
C VAL A 46 -5.34 -3.86 -5.41
N ALA A 47 -5.90 -2.71 -5.04
CA ALA A 47 -6.66 -2.60 -3.80
C ALA A 47 -7.86 -3.55 -3.79
N ALA A 48 -8.56 -3.68 -4.92
CA ALA A 48 -9.69 -4.60 -5.02
C ALA A 48 -9.26 -6.06 -4.84
N GLU A 49 -8.11 -6.44 -5.38
CA GLU A 49 -7.58 -7.79 -5.19
C GLU A 49 -7.22 -8.04 -3.73
N ILE A 50 -6.65 -7.04 -3.04
CA ILE A 50 -6.33 -7.15 -1.61
C ILE A 50 -7.60 -7.31 -0.78
N GLU A 51 -8.62 -6.52 -1.09
CA GLU A 51 -9.90 -6.61 -0.40
C GLU A 51 -10.59 -7.95 -0.64
N ALA A 52 -10.44 -8.52 -1.83
CA ALA A 52 -10.95 -9.85 -2.13
C ALA A 52 -10.28 -10.94 -1.29
N MET A 53 -9.08 -10.69 -0.79
CA MET A 53 -8.39 -11.60 0.13
C MET A 53 -8.84 -11.42 1.59
N GLY A 54 -9.77 -10.50 1.85
CA GLY A 54 -10.24 -10.22 3.20
C GLY A 54 -9.36 -9.25 3.98
N ARG A 55 -8.46 -8.54 3.30
CA ARG A 55 -7.58 -7.56 3.93
C ARG A 55 -8.05 -6.15 3.63
N LYS A 56 -7.62 -5.18 4.44
CA LYS A 56 -7.91 -3.78 4.18
C LYS A 56 -6.89 -3.21 3.20
N ALA A 57 -7.36 -2.36 2.31
CA ALA A 57 -6.50 -1.68 1.35
C ALA A 57 -6.82 -0.19 1.36
N PHE A 58 -5.78 0.64 1.26
CA PHE A 58 -5.91 2.08 1.16
C PHE A 58 -5.07 2.54 -0.02
N VAL A 59 -5.66 3.33 -0.91
CA VAL A 59 -4.98 3.80 -2.12
C VAL A 59 -4.56 5.25 -1.90
N VAL A 60 -3.29 5.56 -2.13
CA VAL A 60 -2.78 6.91 -1.94
C VAL A 60 -1.88 7.33 -3.09
N GLN A 61 -2.14 8.54 -3.62
CA GLN A 61 -1.29 9.11 -4.66
C GLN A 61 -0.18 9.94 -4.03
N ALA A 62 1.04 9.69 -4.43
CA ALA A 62 2.17 10.54 -4.06
C ALA A 62 3.35 10.22 -4.97
N ASP A 63 4.04 11.29 -5.40
CA ASP A 63 5.31 11.16 -6.11
C ASP A 63 6.41 11.09 -5.05
N ILE A 64 6.92 9.90 -4.80
CA ILE A 64 7.89 9.67 -3.73
C ILE A 64 9.29 10.22 -4.04
N SER A 65 9.51 10.75 -5.25
CA SER A 65 10.74 11.49 -5.54
C SER A 65 10.75 12.85 -4.84
N SER A 66 9.59 13.33 -4.41
CA SER A 66 9.46 14.55 -3.62
C SER A 66 9.43 14.20 -2.13
N ASN A 67 10.37 14.76 -1.37
CA ASN A 67 10.40 14.53 0.09
C ASN A 67 9.13 15.04 0.77
N GLU A 68 8.60 16.18 0.33
CA GLU A 68 7.37 16.73 0.88
C GLU A 68 6.18 15.81 0.64
N ALA A 69 6.05 15.30 -0.59
CA ALA A 69 4.95 14.41 -0.93
C ALA A 69 5.06 13.08 -0.18
N ALA A 70 6.27 12.54 -0.06
CA ALA A 70 6.50 11.30 0.67
C ALA A 70 6.15 11.46 2.15
N THR A 71 6.58 12.57 2.77
CA THR A 71 6.26 12.84 4.18
C THR A 71 4.76 13.00 4.40
N ALA A 72 4.09 13.75 3.53
CA ALA A 72 2.65 13.95 3.62
C ALA A 72 1.90 12.63 3.47
N MET A 73 2.37 11.75 2.58
CA MET A 73 1.78 10.44 2.39
C MET A 73 1.90 9.58 3.65
N VAL A 74 3.08 9.54 4.26
CA VAL A 74 3.30 8.77 5.49
C VAL A 74 2.39 9.29 6.62
N ASP A 75 2.28 10.60 6.76
CA ASP A 75 1.41 11.20 7.78
C ASP A 75 -0.05 10.80 7.56
N GLU A 76 -0.51 10.83 6.31
CA GLU A 76 -1.87 10.43 5.98
C GLU A 76 -2.11 8.95 6.26
N VAL A 77 -1.16 8.10 5.90
CA VAL A 77 -1.25 6.66 6.13
C VAL A 77 -1.32 6.34 7.63
N VAL A 78 -0.47 6.97 8.42
CA VAL A 78 -0.48 6.78 9.88
C VAL A 78 -1.82 7.23 10.46
N LYS A 79 -2.38 8.33 9.95
CA LYS A 79 -3.67 8.84 10.39
C LYS A 79 -4.80 7.86 10.08
N GLU A 80 -4.78 7.23 8.91
CA GLU A 80 -5.84 6.33 8.46
C GLU A 80 -5.67 4.91 9.00
N PHE A 81 -4.45 4.39 8.99
CA PHE A 81 -4.16 3.01 9.42
C PHE A 81 -3.67 2.92 10.86
N GLY A 82 -3.28 4.03 11.48
CA GLY A 82 -2.78 4.06 12.84
C GLY A 82 -1.29 3.80 12.98
N ARG A 83 -0.69 3.03 12.08
CA ARG A 83 0.75 2.74 12.10
C ARG A 83 1.19 2.16 10.77
N ILE A 84 2.50 2.09 10.59
CA ILE A 84 3.14 1.35 9.49
C ILE A 84 4.13 0.38 10.13
N ASP A 85 3.93 -0.92 9.89
CA ASP A 85 4.83 -1.95 10.38
C ASP A 85 5.88 -2.33 9.34
N ILE A 86 5.52 -2.24 8.05
CA ILE A 86 6.37 -2.66 6.94
C ILE A 86 6.35 -1.56 5.89
N LEU A 87 7.52 -1.11 5.47
CA LEU A 87 7.65 -0.14 4.38
C LEU A 87 8.48 -0.76 3.27
N VAL A 88 7.93 -0.80 2.07
CA VAL A 88 8.61 -1.31 0.88
C VAL A 88 8.73 -0.19 -0.14
N ASN A 89 9.96 0.13 -0.51
CA ASN A 89 10.27 1.12 -1.54
C ASN A 89 10.54 0.46 -2.88
#